data_33f30033d96a043ec58db42767329f27
#
_entry.id   33f30033d96a043ec58db42767329f27
#
_cell.length_a   1.000
_cell.length_b   1.000
_cell.length_c   1.000
_cell.angle_alpha   90.00
_cell.angle_beta   90.00
_cell.angle_gamma   90.00
#
_symmetry.space_group_name_H-M   'P 1'
#
loop_
_entity.id
_entity.type
_entity.pdbx_description
1 polymer ?
#
loop_
_entity_poly.entity_id
_entity_poly.type
_entity_poly.pdbx_seq_one_letter_code
_entity_poly.pdbx_strand_id
1 'polypeptide(L)'
;MESLEVPQTGGLQRSCSLECFLIEYLFIAVNGMLLKLTLDGVDVTGERLAEEVLEVIKQKPSLRKISFVAHSVGGLVARYAIGRLYRPPKSENDEDSLVSVSEEETKGTIGGLEAMNFVTVATPHLGSRGNKQVPFLFGVTAFEKTASRVIHWIFRRTGQHLFLTDDDDGMPPLLRRMLEDHGECYFMSALSSFKRRVAYSNVGYDHIVGWRTSSIRRNSELPKWENL
;
A
#
# COMPACT_ATOMS: atom_id res chain seq x y z
N MET A 1 -29.40 21.34 -4.43
CA MET A 1 -29.15 19.98 -3.92
C MET A 1 -29.56 19.02 -5.02
N GLU A 2 -28.72 18.89 -6.04
CA GLU A 2 -28.95 18.00 -7.18
C GLU A 2 -28.22 16.70 -6.93
N SER A 3 -28.96 15.62 -6.92
CA SER A 3 -28.48 14.26 -6.82
C SER A 3 -27.82 13.87 -8.16
N LEU A 4 -26.51 13.68 -8.18
CA LEU A 4 -25.80 13.09 -9.31
C LEU A 4 -26.09 11.58 -9.36
N GLU A 5 -26.92 11.19 -10.31
CA GLU A 5 -27.13 9.79 -10.67
C GLU A 5 -25.87 9.21 -11.31
N VAL A 6 -25.36 8.13 -10.74
CA VAL A 6 -24.26 7.34 -11.28
C VAL A 6 -24.81 6.37 -12.32
N PRO A 7 -24.30 6.34 -13.56
CA PRO A 7 -24.74 5.37 -14.55
C PRO A 7 -24.34 3.95 -14.14
N GLN A 8 -25.31 3.07 -14.03
CA GLN A 8 -25.12 1.64 -13.86
C GLN A 8 -24.65 1.02 -15.18
N THR A 9 -23.37 0.79 -15.34
CA THR A 9 -22.86 -0.13 -16.35
C THR A 9 -22.33 -1.38 -15.67
N GLY A 10 -22.98 -2.50 -15.93
CA GLY A 10 -22.66 -3.81 -15.39
C GLY A 10 -21.28 -4.31 -15.85
N GLY A 11 -20.55 -4.89 -14.91
CA GLY A 11 -19.33 -5.63 -15.16
C GLY A 11 -18.27 -5.33 -14.12
N LEU A 12 -17.89 -6.34 -13.34
CA LEU A 12 -16.83 -6.41 -12.33
C LEU A 12 -16.83 -5.27 -11.30
N GLN A 13 -17.22 -5.61 -10.11
CA GLN A 13 -17.13 -4.77 -8.92
C GLN A 13 -15.63 -4.50 -8.63
N ARG A 14 -15.16 -3.33 -9.07
CA ARG A 14 -13.75 -2.90 -8.91
C ARG A 14 -13.47 -2.69 -7.43
N SER A 15 -12.43 -3.33 -6.92
CA SER A 15 -12.00 -3.22 -5.52
C SER A 15 -11.25 -1.92 -5.21
N CYS A 16 -11.08 -1.07 -6.20
CA CYS A 16 -10.44 0.22 -6.10
C CYS A 16 -11.41 1.31 -6.56
N SER A 17 -11.75 2.25 -5.69
CA SER A 17 -12.48 3.45 -6.09
C SER A 17 -11.47 4.50 -6.54
N LEU A 18 -11.44 4.78 -7.85
CA LEU A 18 -10.68 5.87 -8.44
C LEU A 18 -11.57 7.10 -8.48
N GLU A 19 -11.26 8.10 -7.66
CA GLU A 19 -11.91 9.40 -7.73
C GLU A 19 -10.94 10.43 -8.32
N CYS A 20 -11.36 11.06 -9.41
CA CYS A 20 -10.63 12.11 -10.09
C CYS A 20 -11.18 13.47 -9.65
N PHE A 21 -10.44 14.17 -8.79
CA PHE A 21 -10.74 15.54 -8.40
C PHE A 21 -9.77 16.49 -9.07
N LEU A 22 -10.29 17.40 -9.91
CA LEU A 22 -9.56 18.37 -10.73
C LEU A 22 -8.80 17.74 -11.92
N ILE A 23 -8.69 18.48 -13.01
CA ILE A 23 -8.16 18.05 -14.31
C ILE A 23 -6.70 17.52 -14.22
N GLU A 24 -5.97 17.86 -13.16
CA GLU A 24 -4.54 17.55 -13.00
C GLU A 24 -4.20 16.53 -11.91
N TYR A 25 -5.16 16.10 -11.09
CA TYR A 25 -4.92 15.25 -9.92
C TYR A 25 -5.59 13.89 -10.04
N LEU A 26 -4.84 12.85 -9.75
CA LEU A 26 -5.35 11.48 -9.59
C LEU A 26 -5.27 11.07 -8.10
N PHE A 27 -6.43 10.77 -7.53
CA PHE A 27 -6.53 10.19 -6.18
C PHE A 27 -6.90 8.72 -6.28
N ILE A 28 -6.15 7.89 -5.59
CA ILE A 28 -6.37 6.45 -5.54
C ILE A 28 -6.73 6.05 -4.13
N ALA A 29 -7.96 5.57 -3.95
CA ALA A 29 -8.43 5.01 -2.70
C ALA A 29 -8.35 3.49 -2.75
N VAL A 30 -7.53 2.90 -1.89
CA VAL A 30 -7.32 1.46 -1.81
C VAL A 30 -7.89 0.92 -0.52
N ASN A 31 -8.98 0.16 -0.61
CA ASN A 31 -9.62 -0.44 0.55
C ASN A 31 -9.31 -1.94 0.64
N GLY A 32 -8.66 -2.36 1.72
CA GLY A 32 -8.30 -3.77 1.97
C GLY A 32 -9.48 -4.68 2.36
N MET A 33 -10.70 -4.17 2.40
CA MET A 33 -11.85 -4.90 2.96
C MET A 33 -12.61 -5.78 1.95
N LEU A 34 -12.29 -5.74 0.65
CA LEU A 34 -12.90 -6.64 -0.34
C LEU A 34 -12.20 -8.00 -0.35
N LEU A 35 -12.67 -8.89 0.50
CA LEU A 35 -12.08 -10.18 0.89
C LEU A 35 -11.64 -11.10 -0.26
N LYS A 36 -12.25 -11.05 -1.42
CA LYS A 36 -11.97 -12.00 -2.50
C LYS A 36 -10.70 -11.67 -3.30
N LEU A 37 -10.33 -10.39 -3.42
CA LEU A 37 -9.17 -9.95 -4.21
C LEU A 37 -7.90 -9.82 -3.36
N THR A 38 -8.04 -9.67 -2.04
CA THR A 38 -6.90 -9.57 -1.10
C THR A 38 -6.29 -10.92 -0.71
N LEU A 39 -6.87 -12.05 -1.13
CA LEU A 39 -6.38 -13.39 -0.78
C LEU A 39 -5.22 -13.85 -1.67
N ASP A 40 -5.06 -13.24 -2.85
CA ASP A 40 -4.06 -13.64 -3.85
C ASP A 40 -2.63 -13.19 -3.49
N GLY A 41 -2.48 -12.37 -2.47
CA GLY A 41 -1.21 -11.80 -2.03
C GLY A 41 -1.10 -10.31 -2.28
N VAL A 42 -0.22 -9.66 -1.50
CA VAL A 42 0.06 -8.22 -1.64
C VAL A 42 0.72 -7.91 -2.99
N ASP A 43 1.57 -8.80 -3.45
CA ASP A 43 2.29 -8.69 -4.73
C ASP A 43 1.33 -8.74 -5.92
N VAL A 44 0.53 -9.81 -6.04
CA VAL A 44 -0.40 -9.97 -7.16
C VAL A 44 -1.45 -8.85 -7.18
N THR A 45 -1.98 -8.49 -6.02
CA THR A 45 -2.95 -7.39 -5.92
C THR A 45 -2.29 -6.04 -6.20
N GLY A 46 -1.04 -5.87 -5.81
CA GLY A 46 -0.25 -4.67 -6.09
C GLY A 46 0.07 -4.49 -7.58
N GLU A 47 0.40 -5.58 -8.29
CA GLU A 47 0.57 -5.55 -9.76
C GLU A 47 -0.73 -5.12 -10.45
N ARG A 48 -1.87 -5.73 -10.10
CA ARG A 48 -3.18 -5.36 -10.65
C ARG A 48 -3.51 -3.87 -10.42
N LEU A 49 -3.20 -3.36 -9.22
CA LEU A 49 -3.38 -1.95 -8.92
C LEU A 49 -2.46 -1.08 -9.78
N ALA A 50 -1.21 -1.47 -9.97
CA ALA A 50 -0.27 -0.74 -10.83
C ALA A 50 -0.76 -0.67 -12.28
N GLU A 51 -1.23 -1.80 -12.82
CA GLU A 51 -1.80 -1.87 -14.18
C GLU A 51 -3.04 -0.97 -14.31
N GLU A 52 -3.95 -1.01 -13.33
CA GLU A 52 -5.16 -0.16 -13.33
C GLU A 52 -4.80 1.34 -13.29
N VAL A 53 -3.80 1.72 -12.49
CA VAL A 53 -3.30 3.10 -12.44
C VAL A 53 -2.74 3.54 -13.79
N LEU A 54 -1.93 2.71 -14.44
CA LEU A 54 -1.37 3.01 -15.76
C LEU A 54 -2.46 3.15 -16.82
N GLU A 55 -3.49 2.31 -16.76
CA GLU A 55 -4.63 2.41 -17.69
C GLU A 55 -5.36 3.75 -17.53
N VAL A 56 -5.62 4.19 -16.29
CA VAL A 56 -6.26 5.48 -16.01
C VAL A 56 -5.39 6.65 -16.49
N ILE A 57 -4.08 6.59 -16.24
CA ILE A 57 -3.14 7.63 -16.71
C ILE A 57 -3.19 7.72 -18.24
N LYS A 58 -3.20 6.57 -18.93
CA LYS A 58 -3.29 6.52 -20.39
C LYS A 58 -4.60 7.12 -20.93
N GLN A 59 -5.72 6.89 -20.22
CA GLN A 59 -7.03 7.42 -20.59
C GLN A 59 -7.16 8.93 -20.34
N LYS A 60 -6.35 9.49 -19.43
CA LYS A 60 -6.40 10.89 -19.00
C LYS A 60 -5.03 11.58 -19.10
N PRO A 61 -4.59 11.98 -20.30
CA PRO A 61 -3.25 12.56 -20.52
C PRO A 61 -3.01 13.91 -19.82
N SER A 62 -4.07 14.56 -19.34
CA SER A 62 -4.00 15.83 -18.59
C SER A 62 -3.54 15.66 -17.15
N LEU A 63 -3.50 14.43 -16.62
CA LEU A 63 -3.04 14.17 -15.26
C LEU A 63 -1.57 14.56 -15.10
N ARG A 64 -1.24 15.21 -13.98
CA ARG A 64 0.11 15.63 -13.60
C ARG A 64 0.53 15.13 -12.23
N LYS A 65 -0.41 14.92 -11.32
CA LYS A 65 -0.17 14.64 -9.91
C LYS A 65 -0.92 13.40 -9.45
N ILE A 66 -0.32 12.64 -8.54
CA ILE A 66 -0.92 11.43 -8.01
C ILE A 66 -0.84 11.40 -6.48
N SER A 67 -1.89 10.92 -5.84
CA SER A 67 -1.95 10.67 -4.40
C SER A 67 -2.62 9.33 -4.12
N PHE A 68 -2.15 8.67 -3.06
CA PHE A 68 -2.73 7.41 -2.57
C PHE A 68 -3.29 7.61 -1.17
N VAL A 69 -4.51 7.10 -0.94
CA VAL A 69 -5.11 6.94 0.39
C VAL A 69 -5.49 5.47 0.54
N ALA A 70 -4.90 4.80 1.47
CA ALA A 70 -5.04 3.36 1.59
C ALA A 70 -5.39 2.92 3.01
N HIS A 71 -6.31 1.96 3.15
CA HIS A 71 -6.77 1.45 4.43
C HIS A 71 -6.40 -0.03 4.61
N SER A 72 -6.00 -0.41 5.83
CA SER A 72 -5.69 -1.79 6.21
C SER A 72 -4.64 -2.42 5.28
N VAL A 73 -4.82 -3.66 4.84
CA VAL A 73 -3.92 -4.35 3.89
C VAL A 73 -3.76 -3.58 2.57
N GLY A 74 -4.74 -2.75 2.20
CA GLY A 74 -4.64 -1.87 1.03
C GLY A 74 -3.41 -0.95 1.04
N GLY A 75 -2.91 -0.57 2.23
CA GLY A 75 -1.67 0.20 2.35
C GLY A 75 -0.42 -0.57 1.93
N LEU A 76 -0.39 -1.88 2.14
CA LEU A 76 0.68 -2.74 1.65
C LEU A 76 0.59 -2.94 0.13
N VAL A 77 -0.63 -3.15 -0.37
CA VAL A 77 -0.91 -3.24 -1.81
C VAL A 77 -0.49 -1.94 -2.53
N ALA A 78 -0.85 -0.79 -1.97
CA ALA A 78 -0.44 0.52 -2.52
C ALA A 78 1.08 0.69 -2.48
N ARG A 79 1.77 0.29 -1.40
CA ARG A 79 3.24 0.30 -1.32
C ARG A 79 3.89 -0.55 -2.40
N TYR A 80 3.33 -1.72 -2.68
CA TYR A 80 3.81 -2.58 -3.77
C TYR A 80 3.60 -1.90 -5.12
N ALA A 81 2.38 -1.42 -5.38
CA ALA A 81 2.04 -0.77 -6.65
C ALA A 81 2.92 0.44 -6.97
N ILE A 82 3.20 1.31 -5.99
CA ILE A 82 4.08 2.46 -6.23
C ILE A 82 5.51 2.04 -6.54
N GLY A 83 6.01 0.96 -5.93
CA GLY A 83 7.33 0.40 -6.24
C GLY A 83 7.45 -0.06 -7.69
N ARG A 84 6.36 -0.61 -8.25
CA ARG A 84 6.26 -1.01 -9.67
C ARG A 84 6.08 0.18 -10.62
N LEU A 85 5.39 1.22 -10.17
CA LEU A 85 5.08 2.41 -10.96
C LEU A 85 6.21 3.44 -10.98
N TYR A 86 7.18 3.30 -10.08
CA TYR A 86 8.24 4.29 -9.95
C TYR A 86 9.12 4.34 -11.20
N ARG A 87 9.43 5.55 -11.60
CA ARG A 87 10.40 5.85 -12.65
C ARG A 87 11.45 6.76 -12.05
N PRO A 88 12.73 6.34 -12.05
CA PRO A 88 13.82 7.16 -11.55
C PRO A 88 13.95 8.45 -12.40
N PRO A 89 14.54 9.51 -11.85
CA PRO A 89 14.87 10.69 -12.63
C PRO A 89 15.83 10.31 -13.76
N LYS A 90 15.75 11.04 -14.87
CA LYS A 90 16.69 10.84 -15.97
C LYS A 90 18.11 11.15 -15.47
N SER A 91 19.05 10.27 -15.78
CA SER A 91 20.46 10.49 -15.49
C SER A 91 20.99 11.61 -16.38
N GLU A 92 21.77 12.55 -15.83
CA GLU A 92 22.39 13.67 -16.56
C GLU A 92 23.43 13.23 -17.64
N ASN A 93 23.60 11.93 -17.85
CA ASN A 93 24.56 11.38 -18.80
C ASN A 93 24.04 11.21 -20.24
N ASP A 94 22.80 11.63 -20.53
CA ASP A 94 22.33 11.74 -21.91
C ASP A 94 22.75 13.11 -22.46
N GLU A 95 23.91 13.12 -23.12
CA GLU A 95 24.68 14.28 -23.62
C GLU A 95 23.99 15.14 -24.71
N ASP A 96 22.66 15.27 -24.76
CA ASP A 96 22.04 16.02 -25.87
C ASP A 96 20.93 17.02 -25.49
N SER A 97 20.94 17.57 -24.28
CA SER A 97 20.05 18.72 -24.02
C SER A 97 20.66 19.76 -23.07
N LEU A 98 21.21 20.82 -23.68
CA LEU A 98 21.50 22.14 -23.09
C LEU A 98 20.17 22.89 -22.75
N VAL A 99 19.25 22.25 -22.04
CA VAL A 99 18.05 22.89 -21.53
C VAL A 99 18.14 22.85 -20.01
N SER A 100 18.05 24.00 -19.38
CA SER A 100 18.00 24.16 -17.92
C SER A 100 16.95 23.23 -17.31
N VAL A 101 17.41 22.14 -16.69
CA VAL A 101 16.58 21.14 -15.99
C VAL A 101 15.95 21.85 -14.83
N SER A 102 14.62 21.97 -14.81
CA SER A 102 13.88 22.50 -13.67
C SER A 102 14.07 21.56 -12.47
N GLU A 103 14.11 22.09 -11.25
CA GLU A 103 14.25 21.29 -10.01
C GLU A 103 13.19 20.16 -9.88
N GLU A 104 12.12 20.20 -10.64
CA GLU A 104 11.08 19.16 -10.71
C GLU A 104 11.53 17.91 -11.49
N GLU A 105 12.45 18.03 -12.45
CA GLU A 105 12.94 16.90 -13.26
C GLU A 105 13.97 16.03 -12.52
N THR A 106 14.50 16.50 -11.40
CA THR A 106 15.45 15.74 -10.57
C THR A 106 14.79 14.70 -9.64
N LYS A 107 13.46 14.67 -9.55
CA LYS A 107 12.70 13.74 -8.71
C LYS A 107 12.08 12.63 -9.53
N GLY A 108 12.16 11.39 -9.02
CA GLY A 108 11.45 10.27 -9.62
C GLY A 108 9.93 10.47 -9.61
N THR A 109 9.24 9.83 -10.54
CA THR A 109 7.80 9.94 -10.73
C THR A 109 7.09 8.61 -10.49
N ILE A 110 5.78 8.66 -10.24
CA ILE A 110 4.92 7.47 -10.13
C ILE A 110 4.05 7.40 -11.40
N GLY A 111 4.35 6.42 -12.25
CA GLY A 111 3.66 6.30 -13.56
C GLY A 111 3.85 7.51 -14.48
N GLY A 112 4.89 8.32 -14.26
CA GLY A 112 5.11 9.58 -14.97
C GLY A 112 4.42 10.80 -14.35
N LEU A 113 3.77 10.65 -13.20
CA LEU A 113 3.11 11.72 -12.45
C LEU A 113 3.91 12.14 -11.23
N GLU A 114 3.78 13.40 -10.83
CA GLU A 114 4.35 13.94 -9.60
C GLU A 114 3.68 13.31 -8.37
N ALA A 115 4.48 12.72 -7.49
CA ALA A 115 4.00 12.03 -6.28
C ALA A 115 3.70 13.05 -5.15
N MET A 116 2.43 13.20 -4.79
CA MET A 116 2.00 14.22 -3.82
C MET A 116 1.84 13.67 -2.41
N ASN A 117 0.84 12.83 -2.18
CA ASN A 117 0.53 12.32 -0.85
C ASN A 117 0.44 10.79 -0.86
N PHE A 118 1.07 10.17 0.13
CA PHE A 118 0.90 8.75 0.42
C PHE A 118 0.38 8.62 1.85
N VAL A 119 -0.90 8.29 1.97
CA VAL A 119 -1.61 8.23 3.25
C VAL A 119 -2.07 6.81 3.50
N THR A 120 -1.71 6.26 4.66
CA THR A 120 -2.20 4.96 5.12
C THR A 120 -3.00 5.09 6.40
N VAL A 121 -4.05 4.29 6.54
CA VAL A 121 -4.92 4.25 7.71
C VAL A 121 -5.00 2.81 8.21
N ALA A 122 -4.61 2.56 9.44
CA ALA A 122 -4.63 1.24 10.08
C ALA A 122 -3.98 0.14 9.21
N THR A 123 -2.85 0.43 8.58
CA THR A 123 -2.12 -0.51 7.71
C THR A 123 -1.12 -1.32 8.53
N PRO A 124 -1.08 -2.66 8.39
CA PRO A 124 -0.13 -3.52 9.12
C PRO A 124 1.27 -3.49 8.48
N HIS A 125 1.95 -2.34 8.53
CA HIS A 125 3.24 -2.10 7.87
C HIS A 125 4.36 -3.06 8.26
N LEU A 126 4.33 -3.55 9.50
CA LEU A 126 5.32 -4.49 10.05
C LEU A 126 4.80 -5.94 10.04
N GLY A 127 3.70 -6.20 9.36
CA GLY A 127 3.00 -7.46 9.43
C GLY A 127 2.26 -7.67 10.76
N SER A 128 1.81 -8.91 10.98
CA SER A 128 1.02 -9.30 12.16
C SER A 128 1.76 -10.32 13.05
N ARG A 129 3.02 -10.63 12.76
CA ARG A 129 3.81 -11.61 13.53
C ARG A 129 4.14 -11.09 14.93
N GLY A 130 3.86 -11.89 15.95
CA GLY A 130 4.29 -11.63 17.33
C GLY A 130 3.35 -10.75 18.16
N ASN A 131 2.25 -10.30 17.62
CA ASN A 131 1.17 -9.72 18.41
C ASN A 131 0.14 -10.83 18.67
N LYS A 132 -0.29 -11.00 19.92
CA LYS A 132 -1.40 -11.89 20.33
C LYS A 132 -2.75 -11.51 19.71
N GLN A 133 -2.73 -10.79 18.62
CA GLN A 133 -3.84 -10.23 17.87
C GLN A 133 -4.19 -11.19 16.72
N VAL A 134 -4.76 -12.34 17.10
CA VAL A 134 -5.50 -13.16 16.14
C VAL A 134 -6.97 -12.83 16.33
N PRO A 135 -7.53 -11.95 15.49
CA PRO A 135 -8.82 -11.31 15.77
C PRO A 135 -10.03 -12.23 15.68
N PHE A 136 -9.88 -13.43 15.14
CA PHE A 136 -11.01 -14.32 14.85
C PHE A 136 -11.17 -15.52 15.79
N LEU A 137 -10.33 -15.67 16.81
CA LEU A 137 -10.37 -16.82 17.72
C LEU A 137 -10.68 -16.40 19.16
N PHE A 138 -11.74 -15.65 19.39
CA PHE A 138 -12.45 -15.47 20.68
C PHE A 138 -11.61 -15.64 21.97
N GLY A 139 -10.36 -15.17 22.01
CA GLY A 139 -9.56 -15.16 23.24
C GLY A 139 -9.16 -16.53 23.79
N VAL A 140 -9.28 -17.61 23.03
CA VAL A 140 -8.92 -18.95 23.48
C VAL A 140 -7.44 -19.19 23.24
N THR A 141 -6.64 -19.02 24.27
CA THR A 141 -5.16 -19.17 24.27
C THR A 141 -4.66 -20.56 23.87
N ALA A 142 -5.51 -21.59 23.89
CA ALA A 142 -5.17 -22.96 23.53
C ALA A 142 -4.99 -23.21 22.02
N PHE A 143 -5.43 -22.28 21.16
CA PHE A 143 -5.41 -22.44 19.71
C PHE A 143 -4.29 -21.69 18.98
N GLU A 144 -3.38 -21.01 19.68
CA GLU A 144 -2.33 -20.19 19.05
C GLU A 144 -1.46 -20.98 18.04
N LYS A 145 -1.16 -22.23 18.30
CA LYS A 145 -0.38 -23.06 17.35
C LYS A 145 -1.20 -23.62 16.19
N THR A 146 -2.50 -23.81 16.38
CA THR A 146 -3.42 -24.29 15.31
C THR A 146 -4.00 -23.12 14.54
N ALA A 147 -4.18 -21.97 15.19
CA ALA A 147 -4.67 -20.73 14.60
C ALA A 147 -3.81 -20.25 13.43
N SER A 148 -2.49 -20.35 13.51
CA SER A 148 -1.62 -19.95 12.41
C SER A 148 -1.90 -20.75 11.13
N ARG A 149 -2.18 -22.05 11.23
CA ARG A 149 -2.52 -22.88 10.07
C ARG A 149 -3.90 -22.57 9.49
N VAL A 150 -4.89 -22.32 10.36
CA VAL A 150 -6.25 -21.94 9.92
C VAL A 150 -6.25 -20.57 9.28
N ILE A 151 -5.49 -19.63 9.83
CA ILE A 151 -5.33 -18.28 9.27
C ILE A 151 -4.61 -18.33 7.93
N HIS A 152 -3.56 -19.15 7.78
CA HIS A 152 -2.93 -19.41 6.49
C HIS A 152 -3.91 -19.95 5.46
N TRP A 153 -4.82 -20.80 5.88
CA TRP A 153 -5.83 -21.35 4.98
C TRP A 153 -6.91 -20.31 4.59
N ILE A 154 -7.32 -19.46 5.54
CA ILE A 154 -8.34 -18.42 5.30
C ILE A 154 -7.78 -17.24 4.49
N PHE A 155 -6.59 -16.76 4.82
CA PHE A 155 -5.98 -15.58 4.17
C PHE A 155 -5.00 -15.93 3.04
N ARG A 156 -4.83 -17.20 2.72
CA ARG A 156 -3.97 -17.69 1.63
C ARG A 156 -2.62 -16.97 1.60
N ARG A 157 -2.20 -16.50 0.42
CA ARG A 157 -0.92 -15.84 0.19
C ARG A 157 -0.78 -14.50 0.95
N THR A 158 -1.85 -13.73 1.06
CA THR A 158 -1.84 -12.48 1.85
C THR A 158 -1.55 -12.76 3.32
N GLY A 159 -2.09 -13.85 3.88
CA GLY A 159 -1.76 -14.29 5.24
C GLY A 159 -0.28 -14.62 5.40
N GLN A 160 0.31 -15.32 4.45
CA GLN A 160 1.74 -15.63 4.46
C GLN A 160 2.57 -14.34 4.52
N HIS A 161 2.27 -13.35 3.68
CA HIS A 161 2.94 -12.04 3.70
C HIS A 161 2.79 -11.33 5.06
N LEU A 162 1.58 -11.30 5.64
CA LEU A 162 1.34 -10.64 6.92
C LEU A 162 2.05 -11.34 8.10
N PHE A 163 2.18 -12.67 8.05
CA PHE A 163 2.87 -13.44 9.09
C PHE A 163 4.36 -13.65 8.81
N LEU A 164 4.88 -13.10 7.70
CA LEU A 164 6.28 -13.25 7.28
C LEU A 164 6.68 -14.72 7.16
N THR A 165 5.83 -15.54 6.55
CA THR A 165 6.01 -16.98 6.35
C THR A 165 6.08 -17.33 4.86
N ASP A 166 6.30 -16.34 4.02
CA ASP A 166 6.47 -16.39 2.57
C ASP A 166 7.96 -16.37 2.17
N ASP A 167 8.81 -17.04 2.94
CA ASP A 167 10.26 -17.20 2.69
C ASP A 167 10.54 -18.37 1.72
N ASP A 168 9.76 -18.45 0.66
CA ASP A 168 9.91 -19.45 -0.39
C ASP A 168 11.22 -19.24 -1.17
N ASP A 169 11.87 -20.35 -1.56
CA ASP A 169 13.08 -20.37 -2.39
C ASP A 169 14.30 -19.60 -1.82
N GLY A 170 14.37 -19.43 -0.48
CA GLY A 170 15.46 -18.74 0.18
C GLY A 170 15.41 -17.21 0.05
N MET A 171 14.35 -16.65 -0.52
CA MET A 171 14.13 -15.21 -0.57
C MET A 171 13.50 -14.72 0.76
N PRO A 172 13.94 -13.56 1.28
CA PRO A 172 13.29 -12.98 2.44
C PRO A 172 11.80 -12.71 2.21
N PRO A 173 10.95 -12.75 3.26
CA PRO A 173 9.54 -12.43 3.15
C PRO A 173 9.26 -11.10 2.43
N LEU A 174 8.17 -11.02 1.66
CA LEU A 174 7.84 -9.86 0.82
C LEU A 174 7.91 -8.54 1.57
N LEU A 175 7.31 -8.45 2.77
CA LEU A 175 7.32 -7.20 3.53
C LEU A 175 8.73 -6.76 3.93
N ARG A 176 9.67 -7.69 4.06
CA ARG A 176 11.08 -7.39 4.30
C ARG A 176 11.76 -6.91 3.01
N ARG A 177 11.48 -7.54 1.87
CA ARG A 177 11.99 -7.09 0.55
C ARG A 177 11.49 -5.68 0.21
N MET A 178 10.30 -5.31 0.65
CA MET A 178 9.73 -3.96 0.45
C MET A 178 10.40 -2.86 1.29
N LEU A 179 11.46 -3.17 2.05
CA LEU A 179 12.28 -2.18 2.78
C LEU A 179 13.47 -1.68 1.97
N GLU A 180 13.70 -2.24 0.79
CA GLU A 180 14.82 -1.91 -0.08
C GLU A 180 14.32 -1.85 -1.53
N ASP A 181 15.04 -1.13 -2.37
CA ASP A 181 14.83 -1.19 -3.81
C ASP A 181 15.46 -2.49 -4.33
N HIS A 182 14.70 -3.28 -5.07
CA HIS A 182 15.14 -4.59 -5.53
C HIS A 182 14.61 -4.91 -6.93
N GLY A 183 15.54 -5.22 -7.85
CA GLY A 183 15.21 -5.54 -9.24
C GLY A 183 14.46 -4.40 -9.92
N GLU A 184 13.27 -4.70 -10.43
CA GLU A 184 12.38 -3.73 -11.08
C GLU A 184 11.41 -3.02 -10.10
N CYS A 185 11.53 -3.28 -8.80
CA CYS A 185 10.67 -2.70 -7.77
C CYS A 185 11.45 -1.70 -6.92
N TYR A 186 11.15 -0.43 -7.07
CA TYR A 186 11.78 0.68 -6.36
C TYR A 186 10.94 1.10 -5.14
N PHE A 187 10.81 0.23 -4.14
CA PHE A 187 9.89 0.43 -3.02
C PHE A 187 10.19 1.66 -2.17
N MET A 188 11.46 1.85 -1.81
CA MET A 188 11.86 2.95 -0.94
C MET A 188 12.04 4.25 -1.71
N SER A 189 12.59 4.20 -2.92
CA SER A 189 12.68 5.35 -3.82
C SER A 189 11.30 5.88 -4.18
N ALA A 190 10.35 4.98 -4.52
CA ALA A 190 8.96 5.35 -4.78
C ALA A 190 8.32 6.04 -3.58
N LEU A 191 8.46 5.46 -2.38
CA LEU A 191 7.91 6.05 -1.18
C LEU A 191 8.53 7.40 -0.86
N SER A 192 9.84 7.55 -1.08
CA SER A 192 10.60 8.79 -0.85
C SER A 192 10.22 9.90 -1.83
N SER A 193 9.74 9.58 -3.04
CA SER A 193 9.32 10.58 -4.03
C SER A 193 8.08 11.37 -3.63
N PHE A 194 7.24 10.84 -2.73
CA PHE A 194 6.05 11.55 -2.26
C PHE A 194 6.41 12.75 -1.40
N LYS A 195 5.81 13.91 -1.70
CA LYS A 195 5.99 15.15 -0.93
C LYS A 195 5.54 14.99 0.53
N ARG A 196 4.48 14.22 0.75
CA ARG A 196 3.94 13.94 2.10
C ARG A 196 3.63 12.46 2.26
N ARG A 197 4.11 11.88 3.36
CA ARG A 197 3.84 10.51 3.79
C ARG A 197 3.24 10.54 5.18
N VAL A 198 2.05 9.95 5.34
CA VAL A 198 1.32 9.96 6.61
C VAL A 198 0.80 8.57 6.92
N ALA A 199 1.04 8.09 8.12
CA ALA A 199 0.47 6.86 8.63
C ALA A 199 -0.46 7.19 9.81
N TYR A 200 -1.76 6.97 9.61
CA TYR A 200 -2.76 7.04 10.68
C TYR A 200 -2.92 5.65 11.30
N SER A 201 -2.94 5.61 12.62
CA SER A 201 -3.09 4.38 13.38
C SER A 201 -4.08 4.55 14.52
N ASN A 202 -4.88 3.50 14.77
CA ASN A 202 -5.76 3.47 15.93
C ASN A 202 -4.93 3.22 17.18
N VAL A 203 -5.13 4.06 18.17
CA VAL A 203 -4.41 3.99 19.44
C VAL A 203 -4.98 2.89 20.34
N GLY A 204 -6.29 2.65 20.28
CA GLY A 204 -6.98 1.60 21.01
C GLY A 204 -8.14 1.02 20.20
N TYR A 205 -8.71 -0.07 20.71
CA TYR A 205 -9.92 -0.74 20.17
C TYR A 205 -9.78 -1.34 18.76
N ASP A 206 -8.61 -1.30 18.15
CA ASP A 206 -8.36 -2.03 16.91
C ASP A 206 -7.78 -3.42 17.25
N HIS A 207 -8.66 -4.41 17.22
CA HIS A 207 -8.30 -5.79 17.53
C HIS A 207 -7.64 -6.53 16.33
N ILE A 208 -7.64 -5.91 15.15
CA ILE A 208 -7.15 -6.51 13.91
C ILE A 208 -5.75 -5.98 13.58
N VAL A 209 -5.59 -4.67 13.55
CA VAL A 209 -4.31 -4.02 13.24
C VAL A 209 -3.84 -3.24 14.46
N GLY A 210 -2.90 -3.81 15.19
CA GLY A 210 -2.37 -3.17 16.39
C GLY A 210 -1.62 -1.88 16.08
N TRP A 211 -1.60 -0.98 17.06
CA TRP A 211 -0.96 0.31 16.96
C TRP A 211 0.52 0.24 16.54
N ARG A 212 1.30 -0.70 17.10
CA ARG A 212 2.71 -0.86 16.76
C ARG A 212 2.94 -1.02 15.26
N THR A 213 2.21 -1.92 14.60
CA THR A 213 2.39 -2.20 13.18
C THR A 213 1.87 -1.09 12.28
N SER A 214 0.76 -0.44 12.66
CA SER A 214 0.16 0.64 11.87
C SER A 214 0.88 1.99 12.03
N SER A 215 1.50 2.23 13.19
CA SER A 215 2.29 3.45 13.45
C SER A 215 3.78 3.31 13.10
N ILE A 216 4.24 2.11 12.72
CA ILE A 216 5.66 1.81 12.44
C ILE A 216 6.53 2.14 13.68
N ARG A 217 6.08 1.75 14.88
CA ARG A 217 6.74 2.05 16.15
C ARG A 217 7.25 0.80 16.84
N ARG A 218 8.32 0.96 17.62
CA ARG A 218 8.80 -0.09 18.53
C ARG A 218 7.91 -0.15 19.77
N ASN A 219 7.86 -1.28 20.45
CA ASN A 219 7.10 -1.42 21.69
C ASN A 219 7.52 -0.41 22.78
N SER A 220 8.81 -0.06 22.81
CA SER A 220 9.36 0.95 23.74
C SER A 220 8.90 2.38 23.45
N GLU A 221 8.41 2.64 22.24
CA GLU A 221 7.95 3.97 21.79
C GLU A 221 6.43 4.13 21.95
N LEU A 222 5.72 3.06 22.36
CA LEU A 222 4.28 3.11 22.59
C LEU A 222 3.99 3.87 23.90
N PRO A 223 2.98 4.75 23.94
CA PRO A 223 2.59 5.42 25.18
C PRO A 223 2.17 4.40 26.24
N LYS A 224 2.55 4.68 27.47
CA LYS A 224 2.07 3.92 28.63
C LYS A 224 0.69 4.43 28.99
N TRP A 225 -0.32 3.55 28.88
CA TRP A 225 -1.73 3.86 29.12
C TRP A 225 -2.10 3.81 30.61
N GLU A 226 -1.29 4.30 31.49
CA GLU A 226 -1.58 4.25 32.94
C GLU A 226 -2.60 5.31 33.40
N ASN A 227 -3.06 6.22 32.52
CA ASN A 227 -3.92 7.35 32.92
C ASN A 227 -4.99 7.77 31.88
N LEU A 228 -5.69 6.85 31.26
CA LEU A 228 -6.90 7.17 30.48
C LEU A 228 -8.10 6.42 31.00
#